data_98a2e959c58ec8148c268d0f2bcc5a28
#
_entry.id   98a2e959c58ec8148c268d0f2bcc5a28
#
_cell.length_a   1.000
_cell.length_b   1.000
_cell.length_c   1.000
_cell.angle_alpha   90.00
_cell.angle_beta   90.00
_cell.angle_gamma   90.00
#
_symmetry.space_group_name_H-M   'P 1'
#
loop_
_entity.id
_entity.type
_entity.pdbx_description
1 polymer ?
#
loop_
_entity_poly.entity_id
_entity_poly.type
_entity_poly.pdbx_seq_one_letter_code
_entity_poly.pdbx_strand_id
1 'polypeptide(L)'
;MELSLKGEVKNTTVNSCRYGADGKVVKTAVVEPPPPEKKRGLKGKVIAKKTGEMKADLEAAVALVHQYVPPDPGMMQVVMNTGTASLSQGGPGVLVLKFPGYVKPGDSLSLTFDSAVKALRKIDVSSYSDSPENPVTLSVSLQSLPGGPNYPGSVVLGMPKSQIEVRITNSSYQKLAQ
;
A
#
# COMPACT_ATOMS: atom_id res chain seq x y z
N MET A 1 -3.20 3.43 11.54
CA MET A 1 -3.90 3.15 10.25
C MET A 1 -5.18 3.95 10.23
N GLU A 2 -5.42 4.65 9.16
CA GLU A 2 -6.63 5.44 8.95
C GLU A 2 -7.36 4.94 7.71
N LEU A 3 -8.68 4.84 7.78
CA LEU A 3 -9.57 4.56 6.68
C LEU A 3 -10.39 5.81 6.39
N SER A 4 -10.25 6.36 5.20
CA SER A 4 -11.01 7.51 4.73
C SER A 4 -12.01 7.10 3.66
N LEU A 5 -13.18 7.73 3.69
CA LEU A 5 -14.22 7.59 2.69
C LEU A 5 -14.71 9.00 2.29
N LYS A 6 -14.67 9.30 1.00
CA LYS A 6 -15.02 10.62 0.44
C LYS A 6 -14.22 11.77 1.07
N GLY A 7 -12.93 11.53 1.35
CA GLY A 7 -12.04 12.50 1.98
C GLY A 7 -12.21 12.67 3.50
N GLU A 8 -13.15 11.98 4.13
CA GLU A 8 -13.36 12.03 5.58
C GLU A 8 -12.81 10.78 6.26
N VAL A 9 -12.02 10.94 7.31
CA VAL A 9 -11.54 9.81 8.13
C VAL A 9 -12.73 9.19 8.86
N LYS A 10 -12.98 7.90 8.57
CA LYS A 10 -14.09 7.13 9.16
C LYS A 10 -13.64 6.19 10.27
N ASN A 11 -12.39 5.77 10.23
CA ASN A 11 -11.83 4.90 11.26
C ASN A 11 -10.33 5.16 11.42
N THR A 12 -9.88 5.14 12.66
CA THR A 12 -8.46 5.20 13.02
C THR A 12 -8.14 4.07 13.97
N THR A 13 -7.10 3.29 13.66
CA THR A 13 -6.62 2.19 14.50
C THR A 13 -5.15 2.40 14.80
N VAL A 14 -4.76 2.28 16.06
CA VAL A 14 -3.37 2.35 16.52
C VAL A 14 -2.95 0.97 17.02
N ASN A 15 -1.89 0.43 16.43
CA ASN A 15 -1.34 -0.86 16.80
C ASN A 15 0.14 -0.72 17.16
N SER A 16 0.57 -1.44 18.18
CA SER A 16 1.98 -1.77 18.36
C SER A 16 2.31 -2.97 17.48
N CYS A 17 3.40 -2.89 16.74
CA CYS A 17 3.80 -3.93 15.79
C CYS A 17 5.22 -4.41 16.09
N ARG A 18 5.45 -5.70 15.96
CA ARG A 18 6.80 -6.29 16.01
C ARG A 18 6.96 -7.32 14.91
N TYR A 19 8.17 -7.47 14.40
CA TYR A 19 8.50 -8.60 13.52
C TYR A 19 8.81 -9.81 14.38
N GLY A 20 8.16 -10.94 14.10
CA GLY A 20 8.49 -12.24 14.66
C GLY A 20 9.77 -12.80 14.04
N ALA A 21 10.32 -13.86 14.64
CA ALA A 21 11.48 -14.58 14.12
C ALA A 21 11.23 -15.18 12.72
N ASP A 22 9.97 -15.41 12.37
CA ASP A 22 9.50 -15.89 11.05
C ASP A 22 9.34 -14.76 10.01
N GLY A 23 9.71 -13.52 10.36
CA GLY A 23 9.54 -12.33 9.51
C GLY A 23 8.11 -11.79 9.42
N LYS A 24 7.14 -12.42 10.10
CA LYS A 24 5.76 -11.94 10.11
C LYS A 24 5.56 -10.81 11.11
N VAL A 25 4.66 -9.90 10.75
CA VAL A 25 4.29 -8.79 11.64
C VAL A 25 3.24 -9.24 12.64
N VAL A 26 3.58 -9.20 13.92
CA VAL A 26 2.64 -9.37 15.02
C VAL A 26 2.11 -8.00 15.41
N LYS A 27 0.78 -7.84 15.37
CA LYS A 27 0.08 -6.60 15.71
C LYS A 27 -0.64 -6.75 17.05
N THR A 28 -0.47 -5.78 17.92
CA THR A 28 -1.21 -5.68 19.18
C THR A 28 -1.95 -4.34 19.19
N ALA A 29 -3.27 -4.37 19.31
CA ALA A 29 -4.07 -3.15 19.38
C ALA A 29 -3.70 -2.36 20.63
N VAL A 30 -3.41 -1.07 20.45
CA VAL A 30 -3.15 -0.12 21.55
C VAL A 30 -4.45 0.58 21.95
N VAL A 31 -5.32 0.82 20.95
CA VAL A 31 -6.65 1.41 21.14
C VAL A 31 -7.64 0.55 20.35
N GLU A 32 -8.59 -0.06 21.03
CA GLU A 32 -9.69 -0.75 20.36
C GLU A 32 -10.67 0.29 19.81
N PRO A 33 -11.05 0.19 18.53
CA PRO A 33 -12.09 1.05 17.98
C PRO A 33 -13.41 0.76 18.72
N PRO A 34 -14.25 1.78 18.96
CA PRO A 34 -15.55 1.58 19.57
C PRO A 34 -16.38 0.59 18.73
N PRO A 35 -17.16 -0.30 19.38
CA PRO A 35 -17.96 -1.27 18.66
C PRO A 35 -18.95 -0.54 17.72
N PRO A 36 -19.16 -1.05 16.50
CA PRO A 36 -20.05 -0.41 15.54
C PRO A 36 -21.48 -0.35 16.08
N GLU A 37 -22.07 0.83 16.07
CA GLU A 37 -23.48 1.00 16.43
C GLU A 37 -24.38 0.16 15.50
N LYS A 38 -25.08 -0.80 16.05
CA LYS A 38 -26.05 -1.62 15.31
C LYS A 38 -27.31 -0.80 15.02
N LYS A 39 -27.37 -0.13 13.89
CA LYS A 39 -28.57 0.53 13.42
C LYS A 39 -29.59 -0.53 12.95
N ARG A 40 -30.77 -0.55 13.60
CA ARG A 40 -31.86 -1.50 13.29
C ARG A 40 -32.79 -0.96 12.20
N GLY A 41 -33.48 -1.85 11.45
CA GLY A 41 -34.47 -1.50 10.41
C GLY A 41 -33.91 -1.46 8.99
N LEU A 42 -34.73 -1.00 8.04
CA LEU A 42 -34.40 -0.91 6.59
C LEU A 42 -33.11 -0.11 6.33
N LYS A 43 -32.92 1.01 7.03
CA LYS A 43 -31.68 1.80 6.95
C LYS A 43 -30.45 0.99 7.41
N GLY A 44 -30.61 0.16 8.45
CA GLY A 44 -29.54 -0.72 8.92
C GLY A 44 -29.13 -1.78 7.88
N LYS A 45 -30.09 -2.36 7.15
CA LYS A 45 -29.81 -3.34 6.08
C LYS A 45 -29.06 -2.70 4.90
N VAL A 46 -29.42 -1.48 4.48
CA VAL A 46 -28.75 -0.76 3.40
C VAL A 46 -27.31 -0.38 3.82
N ILE A 47 -27.12 0.06 5.05
CA ILE A 47 -25.78 0.38 5.57
C ILE A 47 -24.93 -0.89 5.66
N ALA A 48 -25.46 -1.98 6.16
CA ALA A 48 -24.75 -3.25 6.24
C ALA A 48 -24.33 -3.78 4.87
N LYS A 49 -25.21 -3.67 3.85
CA LYS A 49 -24.87 -4.04 2.46
C LYS A 49 -23.73 -3.19 1.91
N LYS A 50 -23.80 -1.86 2.02
CA LYS A 50 -22.73 -0.94 1.55
C LYS A 50 -21.41 -1.17 2.27
N THR A 51 -21.46 -1.47 3.57
CA THR A 51 -20.23 -1.79 4.34
C THR A 51 -19.65 -3.12 3.88
N GLY A 52 -20.49 -4.11 3.56
CA GLY A 52 -20.04 -5.39 3.01
C GLY A 52 -19.38 -5.25 1.63
N GLU A 53 -20.00 -4.47 0.73
CA GLU A 53 -19.44 -4.17 -0.60
C GLU A 53 -18.09 -3.46 -0.48
N MET A 54 -17.99 -2.42 0.35
CA MET A 54 -16.75 -1.69 0.60
C MET A 54 -15.65 -2.60 1.17
N LYS A 55 -16.00 -3.52 2.06
CA LYS A 55 -15.05 -4.48 2.62
C LYS A 55 -14.53 -5.42 1.54
N ALA A 56 -15.41 -5.94 0.68
CA ALA A 56 -15.02 -6.81 -0.43
C ALA A 56 -14.11 -6.08 -1.43
N ASP A 57 -14.43 -4.84 -1.79
CA ASP A 57 -13.61 -4.00 -2.66
C ASP A 57 -12.22 -3.79 -2.06
N LEU A 58 -12.14 -3.52 -0.77
CA LEU A 58 -10.86 -3.32 -0.07
C LEU A 58 -10.04 -4.61 0.00
N GLU A 59 -10.66 -5.74 0.29
CA GLU A 59 -10.00 -7.05 0.29
C GLU A 59 -9.46 -7.40 -1.11
N ALA A 60 -10.22 -7.13 -2.16
CA ALA A 60 -9.79 -7.31 -3.54
C ALA A 60 -8.62 -6.39 -3.91
N ALA A 61 -8.66 -5.11 -3.50
CA ALA A 61 -7.57 -4.17 -3.74
C ALA A 61 -6.29 -4.58 -2.98
N VAL A 62 -6.40 -5.07 -1.75
CA VAL A 62 -5.26 -5.60 -0.99
C VAL A 62 -4.68 -6.83 -1.67
N ALA A 63 -5.51 -7.77 -2.11
CA ALA A 63 -5.05 -8.96 -2.84
C ALA A 63 -4.34 -8.59 -4.15
N LEU A 64 -4.85 -7.57 -4.87
CA LEU A 64 -4.23 -7.05 -6.08
C LEU A 64 -2.84 -6.47 -5.80
N VAL A 65 -2.68 -5.59 -4.81
CA VAL A 65 -1.38 -4.95 -4.55
C VAL A 65 -0.32 -5.92 -4.03
N HIS A 66 -0.72 -7.04 -3.43
CA HIS A 66 0.21 -8.12 -3.06
C HIS A 66 0.91 -8.79 -4.26
N GLN A 67 0.40 -8.60 -5.48
CA GLN A 67 1.07 -9.06 -6.71
C GLN A 67 2.23 -8.13 -7.14
N TYR A 68 2.31 -6.94 -6.57
CA TYR A 68 3.32 -5.92 -6.89
C TYR A 68 4.35 -5.73 -5.76
N VAL A 69 3.99 -6.04 -4.52
CA VAL A 69 4.84 -5.77 -3.35
C VAL A 69 4.93 -7.01 -2.45
N PRO A 70 6.16 -7.52 -2.20
CA PRO A 70 7.44 -6.98 -2.68
C PRO A 70 7.61 -7.16 -4.20
N PRO A 71 8.33 -6.24 -4.89
CA PRO A 71 8.59 -6.38 -6.31
C PRO A 71 9.34 -7.68 -6.63
N ASP A 72 8.87 -8.41 -7.63
CA ASP A 72 9.49 -9.66 -8.09
C ASP A 72 10.59 -9.38 -9.12
N PRO A 73 11.86 -9.76 -8.88
CA PRO A 73 12.95 -9.52 -9.82
C PRO A 73 12.75 -10.19 -11.18
N GLY A 74 12.10 -11.37 -11.21
CA GLY A 74 11.82 -12.09 -12.45
C GLY A 74 10.83 -11.31 -13.32
N MET A 75 9.76 -10.80 -12.74
CA MET A 75 8.78 -9.96 -13.44
C MET A 75 9.42 -8.67 -13.96
N MET A 76 10.26 -8.02 -13.16
CA MET A 76 11.01 -6.83 -13.61
C MET A 76 11.89 -7.16 -14.81
N GLN A 77 12.60 -8.30 -14.79
CA GLN A 77 13.44 -8.74 -15.92
C GLN A 77 12.62 -9.00 -17.18
N VAL A 78 11.43 -9.59 -17.06
CA VAL A 78 10.51 -9.79 -18.20
C VAL A 78 10.16 -8.45 -18.84
N VAL A 79 9.72 -7.45 -18.05
CA VAL A 79 9.39 -6.11 -18.56
C VAL A 79 10.60 -5.41 -19.16
N MET A 80 11.79 -5.55 -18.56
CA MET A 80 13.03 -5.01 -19.13
C MET A 80 13.35 -5.61 -20.50
N ASN A 81 13.16 -6.91 -20.67
CA ASN A 81 13.41 -7.60 -21.93
C ASN A 81 12.45 -7.19 -23.06
N THR A 82 11.25 -6.68 -22.74
CA THR A 82 10.35 -6.08 -23.74
C THR A 82 10.79 -4.71 -24.23
N GLY A 83 11.77 -4.08 -23.58
CA GLY A 83 12.22 -2.74 -23.87
C GLY A 83 11.24 -1.62 -23.47
N THR A 84 10.18 -1.94 -22.72
CA THR A 84 9.19 -0.95 -22.27
C THR A 84 9.53 -0.31 -20.92
N ALA A 85 10.42 -0.93 -20.14
CA ALA A 85 10.92 -0.35 -18.92
C ALA A 85 11.66 0.97 -19.20
N SER A 86 11.51 1.95 -18.31
CA SER A 86 12.17 3.24 -18.45
C SER A 86 12.88 3.65 -17.17
N LEU A 87 14.02 4.33 -17.34
CA LEU A 87 14.76 4.99 -16.28
C LEU A 87 14.69 6.50 -16.52
N SER A 88 14.28 7.24 -15.51
CA SER A 88 14.21 8.69 -15.54
C SER A 88 14.84 9.29 -14.28
N GLN A 89 15.20 10.56 -14.36
CA GLN A 89 15.70 11.33 -13.22
C GLN A 89 14.50 12.05 -12.56
N GLY A 90 14.23 11.75 -11.29
CA GLY A 90 13.16 12.36 -10.51
C GLY A 90 13.57 13.63 -9.76
N GLY A 91 14.86 14.05 -9.91
CA GLY A 91 15.49 15.18 -9.26
C GLY A 91 16.96 14.90 -8.99
N PRO A 92 17.72 15.84 -8.39
CA PRO A 92 19.13 15.64 -8.05
C PRO A 92 19.32 14.39 -7.18
N GLY A 93 20.08 13.42 -7.68
CA GLY A 93 20.35 12.17 -6.96
C GLY A 93 19.18 11.19 -6.85
N VAL A 94 18.05 11.43 -7.54
CA VAL A 94 16.87 10.57 -7.50
C VAL A 94 16.67 9.90 -8.87
N LEU A 95 16.61 8.59 -8.87
CA LEU A 95 16.35 7.77 -10.06
C LEU A 95 14.98 7.09 -9.93
N VAL A 96 14.21 7.09 -11.00
CA VAL A 96 12.91 6.44 -11.07
C VAL A 96 12.94 5.38 -12.17
N LEU A 97 12.80 4.12 -11.77
CA LEU A 97 12.57 3.00 -12.69
C LEU A 97 11.07 2.74 -12.79
N LYS A 98 10.55 2.69 -14.02
CA LYS A 98 9.15 2.40 -14.29
C LYS A 98 9.03 1.16 -15.15
N PHE A 99 8.12 0.27 -14.76
CA PHE A 99 7.79 -1.00 -15.40
C PHE A 99 6.32 -1.00 -15.83
N PRO A 100 6.01 -0.53 -17.06
CA PRO A 100 4.64 -0.59 -17.60
C PRO A 100 4.24 -2.03 -17.89
N GLY A 101 2.96 -2.39 -17.66
CA GLY A 101 2.47 -3.73 -17.91
C GLY A 101 3.13 -4.77 -17.01
N TYR A 102 3.41 -4.41 -15.75
CA TYR A 102 4.16 -5.25 -14.81
C TYR A 102 3.45 -6.57 -14.50
N VAL A 103 2.17 -6.54 -14.19
CA VAL A 103 1.33 -7.73 -13.96
C VAL A 103 0.32 -7.90 -15.08
N LYS A 104 -0.26 -6.81 -15.57
CA LYS A 104 -1.29 -6.82 -16.63
C LYS A 104 -1.25 -5.56 -17.50
N PRO A 105 -1.83 -5.61 -18.71
CA PRO A 105 -1.84 -4.44 -19.60
C PRO A 105 -2.45 -3.20 -18.95
N GLY A 106 -1.78 -2.06 -19.12
CA GLY A 106 -2.26 -0.77 -18.60
C GLY A 106 -1.92 -0.46 -17.14
N ASP A 107 -1.29 -1.38 -16.43
CA ASP A 107 -0.74 -1.12 -15.11
C ASP A 107 0.71 -0.60 -15.14
N SER A 108 1.25 -0.27 -14.00
CA SER A 108 2.69 0.02 -13.85
C SER A 108 3.15 -0.12 -12.40
N LEU A 109 4.41 -0.55 -12.26
CA LEU A 109 5.20 -0.46 -11.05
C LEU A 109 6.28 0.61 -11.24
N SER A 110 6.47 1.49 -10.26
CA SER A 110 7.56 2.46 -10.26
C SER A 110 8.38 2.35 -8.98
N LEU A 111 9.70 2.34 -9.12
CA LEU A 111 10.65 2.26 -8.03
C LEU A 111 11.49 3.52 -8.02
N THR A 112 11.49 4.25 -6.90
CA THR A 112 12.29 5.46 -6.72
C THR A 112 13.47 5.17 -5.82
N PHE A 113 14.67 5.41 -6.34
CA PHE A 113 15.94 5.21 -5.65
C PHE A 113 16.63 6.56 -5.35
N ASP A 114 17.24 6.62 -4.20
CA ASP A 114 18.18 7.66 -3.83
C ASP A 114 19.60 7.13 -4.16
N SER A 115 20.25 7.75 -5.13
CA SER A 115 21.57 7.32 -5.62
C SER A 115 22.69 7.65 -4.64
N ALA A 116 22.54 8.67 -3.81
CA ALA A 116 23.54 9.08 -2.83
C ALA A 116 23.72 8.03 -1.72
N VAL A 117 22.60 7.50 -1.22
CA VAL A 117 22.60 6.48 -0.18
C VAL A 117 22.33 5.07 -0.73
N LYS A 118 22.17 4.93 -2.05
CA LYS A 118 21.92 3.65 -2.77
C LYS A 118 20.73 2.88 -2.18
N ALA A 119 19.66 3.59 -1.85
CA ALA A 119 18.50 3.01 -1.17
C ALA A 119 17.21 3.23 -1.96
N LEU A 120 16.34 2.21 -1.96
CA LEU A 120 14.96 2.34 -2.42
C LEU A 120 14.19 3.23 -1.44
N ARG A 121 13.57 4.29 -1.97
CA ARG A 121 12.82 5.28 -1.18
C ARG A 121 11.33 5.17 -1.34
N LYS A 122 10.86 4.73 -2.50
CA LYS A 122 9.44 4.69 -2.78
C LYS A 122 9.10 3.57 -3.76
N ILE A 123 7.92 2.99 -3.56
CA ILE A 123 7.28 2.07 -4.49
C ILE A 123 5.91 2.65 -4.82
N ASP A 124 5.62 2.88 -6.08
CA ASP A 124 4.31 3.29 -6.55
C ASP A 124 3.74 2.26 -7.50
N VAL A 125 2.48 1.89 -7.28
CA VAL A 125 1.71 0.99 -8.15
C VAL A 125 0.52 1.76 -8.68
N SER A 126 0.31 1.67 -9.99
CA SER A 126 -0.92 2.09 -10.64
C SER A 126 -1.50 0.88 -11.35
N SER A 127 -2.69 0.46 -10.95
CA SER A 127 -3.38 -0.70 -11.48
C SER A 127 -4.89 -0.50 -11.43
N TYR A 128 -5.66 -1.56 -11.65
CA TYR A 128 -7.11 -1.55 -11.59
C TYR A 128 -7.63 -2.92 -11.12
N SER A 129 -8.82 -3.00 -10.54
CA SER A 129 -9.41 -4.30 -10.15
C SER A 129 -9.92 -5.07 -11.37
N ASP A 130 -11.16 -4.91 -11.76
CA ASP A 130 -11.78 -5.69 -12.84
C ASP A 130 -11.61 -5.02 -14.21
N SER A 131 -11.59 -3.69 -14.26
CA SER A 131 -11.44 -2.90 -15.48
C SER A 131 -10.66 -1.62 -15.22
N PRO A 132 -10.06 -0.98 -16.25
CA PRO A 132 -9.35 0.29 -16.13
C PRO A 132 -10.18 1.42 -15.50
N GLU A 133 -11.50 1.30 -15.53
CA GLU A 133 -12.43 2.25 -14.88
C GLU A 133 -12.46 2.13 -13.36
N ASN A 134 -11.88 1.06 -12.81
CA ASN A 134 -11.77 0.79 -11.38
C ASN A 134 -10.32 0.88 -10.91
N PRO A 135 -9.69 2.08 -10.96
CA PRO A 135 -8.28 2.23 -10.64
C PRO A 135 -8.01 1.91 -9.16
N VAL A 136 -6.85 1.29 -8.94
CA VAL A 136 -6.28 1.00 -7.63
C VAL A 136 -4.85 1.52 -7.63
N THR A 137 -4.50 2.32 -6.64
CA THR A 137 -3.17 2.88 -6.48
C THR A 137 -2.57 2.47 -5.15
N LEU A 138 -1.27 2.19 -5.13
CA LEU A 138 -0.51 2.00 -3.91
C LEU A 138 0.73 2.89 -3.94
N SER A 139 1.00 3.55 -2.83
CA SER A 139 2.25 4.28 -2.62
C SER A 139 2.87 3.85 -1.30
N VAL A 140 4.10 3.35 -1.35
CA VAL A 140 4.87 2.93 -0.17
C VAL A 140 6.10 3.82 -0.08
N SER A 141 6.20 4.65 0.95
CA SER A 141 7.39 5.42 1.28
C SER A 141 8.25 4.67 2.27
N LEU A 142 9.50 4.45 1.92
CA LEU A 142 10.47 3.71 2.73
C LEU A 142 11.34 4.67 3.52
N GLN A 143 11.63 4.31 4.75
CA GLN A 143 12.58 4.94 5.65
C GLN A 143 13.68 3.95 6.03
N SER A 144 14.82 4.44 6.47
CA SER A 144 15.95 3.62 6.90
C SER A 144 16.19 3.81 8.39
N LEU A 145 16.42 2.72 9.10
CA LEU A 145 17.00 2.81 10.44
C LEU A 145 18.48 3.15 10.32
N PRO A 146 19.04 3.97 11.21
CA PRO A 146 20.48 4.23 11.25
C PRO A 146 21.25 2.90 11.35
N GLY A 147 22.05 2.59 10.31
CA GLY A 147 22.79 1.33 10.22
C GLY A 147 21.94 0.06 10.16
N GLY A 148 20.68 0.18 9.77
CA GLY A 148 19.70 -0.91 9.77
C GLY A 148 18.92 -1.04 8.44
N PRO A 149 17.93 -1.93 8.41
CA PRO A 149 17.12 -2.17 7.23
C PRO A 149 16.18 -1.00 6.91
N ASN A 150 15.73 -0.97 5.65
CA ASN A 150 14.61 -0.13 5.25
C ASN A 150 13.29 -0.70 5.75
N TYR A 151 12.37 0.17 6.09
CA TYR A 151 11.01 -0.17 6.49
C TYR A 151 9.98 0.76 5.87
N PRO A 152 8.73 0.32 5.68
CA PRO A 152 7.67 1.20 5.19
C PRO A 152 7.29 2.22 6.27
N GLY A 153 7.64 3.49 6.05
CA GLY A 153 7.25 4.59 6.93
C GLY A 153 5.81 5.02 6.70
N SER A 154 5.37 4.99 5.43
CA SER A 154 3.98 5.27 5.05
C SER A 154 3.54 4.37 3.91
N VAL A 155 2.30 3.89 4.00
CA VAL A 155 1.63 3.13 2.95
C VAL A 155 0.27 3.77 2.69
N VAL A 156 -0.01 4.10 1.44
CA VAL A 156 -1.30 4.67 1.02
C VAL A 156 -1.88 3.82 -0.09
N LEU A 157 -3.02 3.19 0.18
CA LEU A 157 -3.81 2.45 -0.80
C LEU A 157 -5.03 3.29 -1.17
N GLY A 158 -5.19 3.60 -2.43
CA GLY A 158 -6.29 4.40 -2.96
C GLY A 158 -7.18 3.64 -3.93
N MET A 159 -8.48 3.83 -3.81
CA MET A 159 -9.49 3.39 -4.76
C MET A 159 -10.33 4.61 -5.17
N PRO A 160 -9.87 5.41 -6.14
CA PRO A 160 -10.46 6.71 -6.47
C PRO A 160 -11.94 6.63 -6.85
N LYS A 161 -12.38 5.62 -7.58
CA LYS A 161 -13.78 5.44 -7.97
C LYS A 161 -14.71 5.26 -6.78
N SER A 162 -14.30 4.44 -5.82
CA SER A 162 -15.04 4.22 -4.56
C SER A 162 -14.79 5.33 -3.53
N GLN A 163 -13.89 6.28 -3.84
CA GLN A 163 -13.44 7.35 -2.94
C GLN A 163 -12.96 6.80 -1.57
N ILE A 164 -12.28 5.66 -1.60
CA ILE A 164 -11.71 5.00 -0.43
C ILE A 164 -10.20 5.21 -0.43
N GLU A 165 -9.66 5.58 0.73
CA GLU A 165 -8.22 5.63 0.98
C GLU A 165 -7.92 4.93 2.30
N VAL A 166 -6.90 4.07 2.31
CA VAL A 166 -6.32 3.51 3.52
C VAL A 166 -4.89 4.04 3.66
N ARG A 167 -4.63 4.71 4.76
CA ARG A 167 -3.30 5.23 5.10
C ARG A 167 -2.75 4.51 6.33
N ILE A 168 -1.56 3.95 6.19
CA ILE A 168 -0.81 3.38 7.30
C ILE A 168 0.43 4.26 7.51
N THR A 169 0.60 4.79 8.69
CA THR A 169 1.81 5.50 9.09
C THR A 169 2.51 4.69 10.18
N ASN A 170 3.75 4.34 9.94
CA ASN A 170 4.58 3.62 10.87
C ASN A 170 5.64 4.57 11.44
N SER A 171 5.77 4.63 12.75
CA SER A 171 6.72 5.48 13.45
C SER A 171 7.39 4.72 14.58
N SER A 172 8.42 5.32 15.16
CA SER A 172 9.09 4.78 16.35
C SER A 172 9.65 3.36 16.16
N TYR A 173 10.15 3.06 14.96
CA TYR A 173 10.84 1.79 14.72
C TYR A 173 12.11 1.71 15.56
N GLN A 174 12.30 0.57 16.21
CA GLN A 174 13.47 0.28 17.04
C GLN A 174 13.96 -1.12 16.74
N LYS A 175 15.29 -1.29 16.72
CA LYS A 175 15.89 -2.62 16.71
C LYS A 175 15.75 -3.21 18.09
N LEU A 176 15.09 -4.36 18.20
CA LEU A 176 15.05 -5.08 19.47
C LEU A 176 16.46 -5.62 19.77
N ALA A 177 16.92 -5.45 21.00
CA ALA A 177 18.12 -6.12 21.47
C ALA A 177 17.87 -7.64 21.41
N GLN A 178 18.82 -8.36 20.84
CA GLN A 178 18.84 -9.83 20.87
C GLN A 178 19.28 -10.32 22.24
#